data_b43cbf95add16cbc4e712251fed2a9a6
#
_entry.id   b43cbf95add16cbc4e712251fed2a9a6
#
_cell.length_a   1.000
_cell.length_b   1.000
_cell.length_c   1.000
_cell.angle_alpha   90.00
_cell.angle_beta   90.00
_cell.angle_gamma   90.00
#
_symmetry.space_group_name_H-M   'P 1'
#
loop_
_entity.id
_entity.type
_entity.pdbx_description
1 polymer ?
#
loop_
_entity_poly.entity_id
_entity_poly.type
_entity_poly.pdbx_seq_one_letter_code
_entity_poly.pdbx_strand_id
1 'polypeptide(L)'
;MCGNGVVETGEQCDDGNIDSGDGCEVDCSSTRIVQLTAGSQHTCILTEVGDVVCWGRNDHGQLGYGHVQFVGDDEPPAVYGVLPLVEPATAISASGTHTCAVLVSGRVTCWGENSDGRLGLGHLNDIGDDEEIDTLVPLDFGDEIEAVAAGFTFTCALSFTGAVYCWGTNTHGELGHGDTIPIGDNEIASSFNSFVQVGGAASNIRAGRYHACVSMSAMGVRCWGLGSQGRLGYGNTNNIGDDEPPSVVSTKYGDETITALAVGYDHTVIVDPNSGSARVRGWGYNYYGQLGVGSTVSHGDGVGPLEATASISGTVVSVAASASQTCALFDDGTLGCWGGNGSGQLGLGSTQHLGDDELPSSAAKLSFTAPVVQVTMGSSHACVLLDNQDVHCWGSNTSGQLGHEGVDAIGDDELATDVGPVPLFE
;
A
#
# COMPACT_ATOMS: atom_id res chain seq x y z
N MET A 1 -20.54 24.15 21.82
CA MET A 1 -20.87 24.60 20.43
C MET A 1 -19.60 24.36 19.63
N CYS A 2 -19.66 23.45 18.69
CA CYS A 2 -18.52 23.10 17.87
C CYS A 2 -17.86 24.32 17.22
N GLY A 3 -16.54 24.37 17.18
CA GLY A 3 -15.76 25.45 16.59
C GLY A 3 -15.50 26.65 17.50
N ASN A 4 -15.63 26.52 18.81
CA ASN A 4 -15.29 27.60 19.76
C ASN A 4 -13.95 27.36 20.48
N GLY A 5 -13.27 26.25 20.23
CA GLY A 5 -11.99 25.85 20.82
C GLY A 5 -12.08 25.29 22.24
N VAL A 6 -13.28 24.87 22.68
CA VAL A 6 -13.50 24.29 24.00
C VAL A 6 -14.40 23.06 23.93
N VAL A 7 -13.89 21.89 24.20
CA VAL A 7 -14.68 20.65 24.26
C VAL A 7 -15.70 20.71 25.40
N GLU A 8 -16.97 20.76 25.07
CA GLU A 8 -18.10 20.86 26.00
C GLU A 8 -18.77 19.48 26.21
N THR A 9 -19.67 19.39 27.19
CA THR A 9 -20.38 18.15 27.48
C THR A 9 -21.22 17.69 26.27
N GLY A 10 -20.88 16.61 25.65
CA GLY A 10 -21.56 16.00 24.49
C GLY A 10 -20.80 16.15 23.18
N GLU A 11 -19.65 16.81 23.21
CA GLU A 11 -18.71 16.92 22.10
C GLU A 11 -17.57 15.90 22.27
N GLN A 12 -17.08 15.34 21.18
CA GLN A 12 -15.92 14.45 21.17
C GLN A 12 -14.63 15.26 21.00
N CYS A 13 -14.70 16.37 20.26
CA CYS A 13 -13.59 17.27 19.95
C CYS A 13 -14.10 18.70 19.74
N ASP A 14 -13.22 19.66 19.72
CA ASP A 14 -13.44 21.07 19.28
C ASP A 14 -12.06 21.67 18.96
N ASP A 15 -11.77 21.91 17.70
CA ASP A 15 -10.51 22.45 17.17
C ASP A 15 -10.57 23.98 16.93
N GLY A 16 -11.66 24.61 17.32
CA GLY A 16 -11.84 26.05 17.24
C GLY A 16 -12.35 26.57 15.90
N ASN A 17 -12.72 25.71 14.99
CA ASN A 17 -13.33 26.06 13.70
C ASN A 17 -14.53 25.13 13.39
N ILE A 18 -15.13 25.25 12.21
CA ILE A 18 -16.26 24.42 11.75
C ILE A 18 -15.95 23.74 10.42
N ASP A 19 -14.67 23.64 10.06
CA ASP A 19 -14.24 22.89 8.89
C ASP A 19 -14.22 21.40 9.23
N SER A 20 -14.33 20.53 8.25
CA SER A 20 -14.32 19.07 8.45
C SER A 20 -13.06 18.46 7.86
N GLY A 21 -12.58 17.36 8.45
CA GLY A 21 -11.41 16.61 7.94
C GLY A 21 -10.07 17.03 8.55
N ASP A 22 -10.05 18.02 9.43
CA ASP A 22 -8.86 18.63 10.05
C ASP A 22 -8.65 18.26 11.52
N GLY A 23 -9.45 17.34 12.04
CA GLY A 23 -9.38 16.85 13.42
C GLY A 23 -10.75 16.74 14.08
N CYS A 24 -11.63 17.69 13.80
CA CYS A 24 -12.97 17.70 14.33
C CYS A 24 -14.01 18.05 13.26
N GLU A 25 -15.03 17.24 13.15
CA GLU A 25 -16.12 17.46 12.21
C GLU A 25 -17.10 18.56 12.69
N VAL A 26 -17.84 19.14 11.76
CA VAL A 26 -18.86 20.18 12.04
C VAL A 26 -19.89 19.78 13.11
N ASP A 27 -20.09 18.51 13.40
CA ASP A 27 -20.97 17.95 14.44
C ASP A 27 -20.25 17.62 15.75
N CYS A 28 -18.98 18.03 15.89
CA CYS A 28 -18.08 17.77 17.03
C CYS A 28 -17.72 16.28 17.22
N SER A 29 -17.80 15.47 16.19
CA SER A 29 -17.18 14.15 16.14
C SER A 29 -15.74 14.26 15.64
N SER A 30 -14.86 13.39 16.13
CA SER A 30 -13.47 13.34 15.65
C SER A 30 -13.41 12.90 14.18
N THR A 31 -12.57 13.55 13.39
CA THR A 31 -12.30 13.16 12.00
C THR A 31 -11.89 11.68 11.93
N ARG A 32 -12.58 10.91 11.10
CA ARG A 32 -12.37 9.49 10.99
C ARG A 32 -11.47 9.14 9.82
N ILE A 33 -10.37 8.43 10.11
CA ILE A 33 -9.48 7.87 9.09
C ILE A 33 -10.09 6.56 8.57
N VAL A 34 -10.23 6.44 7.25
CA VAL A 34 -10.80 5.25 6.60
C VAL A 34 -9.78 4.44 5.82
N GLN A 35 -8.65 5.05 5.44
CA GLN A 35 -7.58 4.35 4.75
C GLN A 35 -6.20 4.90 5.11
N LEU A 36 -5.21 4.00 5.18
CA LEU A 36 -3.81 4.28 5.39
C LEU A 36 -3.00 3.62 4.26
N THR A 37 -2.07 4.34 3.64
CA THR A 37 -1.19 3.82 2.58
C THR A 37 0.23 4.33 2.76
N ALA A 38 1.22 3.56 2.29
CA ALA A 38 2.62 3.94 2.36
C ALA A 38 3.35 3.69 1.04
N GLY A 39 4.11 4.68 0.60
CA GLY A 39 5.09 4.55 -0.48
C GLY A 39 6.46 4.11 0.06
N SER A 40 7.51 4.28 -0.72
CA SER A 40 8.86 3.86 -0.28
C SER A 40 9.29 4.55 1.01
N GLN A 41 9.09 5.87 1.10
CA GLN A 41 9.53 6.72 2.22
C GLN A 41 8.51 7.85 2.50
N HIS A 42 7.23 7.64 2.19
CA HIS A 42 6.14 8.55 2.56
C HIS A 42 4.91 7.75 2.97
N THR A 43 4.02 8.38 3.69
CA THR A 43 2.79 7.80 4.23
C THR A 43 1.64 8.76 3.97
N CYS A 44 0.45 8.25 3.66
CA CYS A 44 -0.75 9.05 3.48
C CYS A 44 -1.95 8.40 4.19
N ILE A 45 -2.86 9.24 4.68
CA ILE A 45 -4.18 8.84 5.17
C ILE A 45 -5.29 9.41 4.29
N LEU A 46 -6.43 8.76 4.32
CA LEU A 46 -7.69 9.24 3.75
C LEU A 46 -8.72 9.30 4.87
N THR A 47 -9.42 10.43 4.97
CA THR A 47 -10.52 10.63 5.92
C THR A 47 -11.86 10.18 5.32
N GLU A 48 -12.89 10.02 6.14
CA GLU A 48 -14.23 9.64 5.69
C GLU A 48 -14.93 10.73 4.84
N VAL A 49 -14.49 12.00 4.94
CA VAL A 49 -14.98 13.09 4.12
C VAL A 49 -14.25 13.21 2.78
N GLY A 50 -13.19 12.42 2.57
CA GLY A 50 -12.45 12.35 1.32
C GLY A 50 -11.19 13.22 1.28
N ASP A 51 -10.76 13.75 2.43
CA ASP A 51 -9.53 14.50 2.55
C ASP A 51 -8.32 13.58 2.68
N VAL A 52 -7.19 14.03 2.16
CA VAL A 52 -5.92 13.29 2.17
C VAL A 52 -4.85 14.12 2.87
N VAL A 53 -4.12 13.49 3.78
CA VAL A 53 -2.92 14.05 4.44
C VAL A 53 -1.75 13.13 4.17
N CYS A 54 -0.63 13.68 3.72
CA CYS A 54 0.59 12.93 3.43
C CYS A 54 1.80 13.50 4.15
N TRP A 55 2.74 12.63 4.51
CA TRP A 55 4.01 13.01 5.14
C TRP A 55 5.15 12.08 4.73
N GLY A 56 6.38 12.50 5.00
CA GLY A 56 7.59 11.79 4.62
C GLY A 56 8.35 12.50 3.51
N ARG A 57 9.02 11.72 2.68
CA ARG A 57 9.83 12.17 1.55
C ARG A 57 8.98 12.86 0.48
N ASN A 58 9.52 13.97 -0.08
CA ASN A 58 8.81 14.80 -1.07
C ASN A 58 9.68 15.35 -2.21
N ASP A 59 10.84 14.80 -2.48
CA ASP A 59 11.75 15.33 -3.50
C ASP A 59 11.24 15.24 -4.95
N HIS A 60 10.14 14.54 -5.18
CA HIS A 60 9.42 14.44 -6.45
C HIS A 60 7.95 14.94 -6.38
N GLY A 61 7.59 15.67 -5.30
CA GLY A 61 6.21 16.10 -5.11
C GLY A 61 5.23 14.99 -4.71
N GLN A 62 5.72 13.82 -4.24
CA GLN A 62 4.89 12.66 -3.91
C GLN A 62 3.91 12.89 -2.75
N LEU A 63 4.08 13.96 -1.98
CA LEU A 63 3.11 14.40 -0.96
C LEU A 63 1.99 15.26 -1.54
N GLY A 64 2.19 15.94 -2.70
CA GLY A 64 1.16 16.69 -3.41
C GLY A 64 0.94 18.13 -2.95
N TYR A 65 1.83 18.71 -2.14
CA TYR A 65 1.66 20.06 -1.58
C TYR A 65 2.21 21.21 -2.48
N GLY A 66 2.65 20.91 -3.72
CA GLY A 66 3.22 21.92 -4.64
C GLY A 66 4.61 22.40 -4.25
N HIS A 67 5.36 21.59 -3.53
CA HIS A 67 6.74 21.84 -3.15
C HIS A 67 7.50 20.52 -2.93
N VAL A 68 8.84 20.58 -2.76
CA VAL A 68 9.70 19.41 -2.56
C VAL A 68 10.24 19.27 -1.12
N GLN A 69 9.68 20.01 -0.15
CA GLN A 69 10.07 19.88 1.25
C GLN A 69 9.50 18.59 1.85
N PHE A 70 10.29 17.92 2.68
CA PHE A 70 9.82 16.76 3.44
C PHE A 70 8.83 17.23 4.52
N VAL A 71 7.99 16.36 5.01
CA VAL A 71 7.00 16.63 6.05
C VAL A 71 7.12 15.53 7.12
N GLY A 72 7.16 15.93 8.40
CA GLY A 72 7.28 14.99 9.50
C GLY A 72 8.71 14.73 9.96
N ASP A 73 9.70 15.45 9.42
CA ASP A 73 11.11 15.37 9.82
C ASP A 73 11.48 16.41 10.89
N ASP A 74 11.05 17.65 10.76
CA ASP A 74 11.27 18.75 11.72
C ASP A 74 9.98 19.45 12.17
N GLU A 75 8.82 19.05 11.65
CA GLU A 75 7.48 19.47 12.07
C GLU A 75 6.47 18.31 11.93
N PRO A 76 5.39 18.30 12.72
CA PRO A 76 4.37 17.26 12.60
C PRO A 76 3.52 17.43 11.31
N PRO A 77 2.93 16.34 10.77
CA PRO A 77 2.06 16.39 9.59
C PRO A 77 0.90 17.37 9.71
N ALA A 78 0.35 17.59 10.91
CA ALA A 78 -0.73 18.54 11.19
C ALA A 78 -0.49 19.97 10.69
N VAL A 79 0.78 20.39 10.57
CA VAL A 79 1.15 21.76 10.13
C VAL A 79 0.79 22.00 8.67
N TYR A 80 0.79 20.97 7.83
CA TYR A 80 0.54 21.09 6.38
C TYR A 80 -0.94 20.92 6.01
N GLY A 81 -1.72 20.27 6.87
CA GLY A 81 -3.15 20.07 6.66
C GLY A 81 -3.48 19.15 5.49
N VAL A 82 -4.68 19.29 4.94
CA VAL A 82 -5.22 18.44 3.87
C VAL A 82 -4.73 18.86 2.48
N LEU A 83 -4.59 17.89 1.58
CA LEU A 83 -4.18 18.13 0.20
C LEU A 83 -5.30 18.82 -0.61
N PRO A 84 -4.94 19.78 -1.48
CA PRO A 84 -5.91 20.47 -2.34
C PRO A 84 -6.32 19.58 -3.53
N LEU A 85 -7.13 18.55 -3.30
CA LEU A 85 -7.65 17.72 -4.39
C LEU A 85 -8.80 18.44 -5.11
N VAL A 86 -8.92 18.21 -6.43
CA VAL A 86 -9.99 18.78 -7.25
C VAL A 86 -11.39 18.28 -6.84
N GLU A 87 -11.48 17.11 -6.27
CA GLU A 87 -12.67 16.46 -5.73
C GLU A 87 -12.25 15.60 -4.53
N PRO A 88 -13.15 15.33 -3.56
CA PRO A 88 -12.87 14.40 -2.46
C PRO A 88 -12.45 13.01 -2.98
N ALA A 89 -11.51 12.36 -2.29
CA ALA A 89 -11.06 11.02 -2.62
C ALA A 89 -11.95 9.94 -1.98
N THR A 90 -12.05 8.79 -2.64
CA THR A 90 -12.73 7.57 -2.14
C THR A 90 -11.77 6.42 -1.89
N ALA A 91 -10.59 6.46 -2.48
CA ALA A 91 -9.50 5.51 -2.24
C ALA A 91 -8.15 6.16 -2.57
N ILE A 92 -7.09 5.74 -1.89
CA ILE A 92 -5.72 6.19 -2.12
C ILE A 92 -4.76 5.00 -2.22
N SER A 93 -3.67 5.17 -2.95
CA SER A 93 -2.57 4.20 -2.99
C SER A 93 -1.25 4.91 -3.21
N ALA A 94 -0.26 4.59 -2.40
CA ALA A 94 1.11 5.06 -2.52
C ALA A 94 2.06 3.88 -2.69
N SER A 95 3.07 4.03 -3.53
CA SER A 95 4.20 3.10 -3.69
C SER A 95 5.36 3.83 -4.36
N GLY A 96 6.57 3.27 -4.26
CA GLY A 96 7.72 3.96 -4.86
C GLY A 96 7.78 5.42 -4.39
N THR A 97 7.70 6.32 -5.35
CA THR A 97 7.79 7.78 -5.20
C THR A 97 6.60 8.51 -5.82
N HIS A 98 5.41 7.86 -5.88
CA HIS A 98 4.18 8.50 -6.34
C HIS A 98 2.97 8.05 -5.51
N THR A 99 1.93 8.84 -5.58
CA THR A 99 0.65 8.64 -4.91
C THR A 99 -0.49 8.80 -5.91
N CYS A 100 -1.53 8.01 -5.79
CA CYS A 100 -2.74 8.10 -6.61
C CYS A 100 -3.98 8.09 -5.73
N ALA A 101 -5.02 8.80 -6.17
CA ALA A 101 -6.34 8.82 -5.55
C ALA A 101 -7.44 8.50 -6.58
N VAL A 102 -8.43 7.74 -6.16
CA VAL A 102 -9.72 7.63 -6.83
C VAL A 102 -10.62 8.72 -6.25
N LEU A 103 -11.24 9.51 -7.12
CA LEU A 103 -12.12 10.62 -6.74
C LEU A 103 -13.59 10.16 -6.68
N VAL A 104 -14.44 10.93 -6.02
CA VAL A 104 -15.90 10.65 -5.92
C VAL A 104 -16.59 10.55 -7.28
N SER A 105 -16.01 11.13 -8.34
CA SER A 105 -16.47 10.98 -9.73
C SER A 105 -16.10 9.65 -10.37
N GLY A 106 -15.38 8.75 -9.69
CA GLY A 106 -14.84 7.50 -10.22
C GLY A 106 -13.64 7.69 -11.14
N ARG A 107 -13.07 8.91 -11.22
CA ARG A 107 -11.83 9.22 -11.97
C ARG A 107 -10.61 9.09 -11.08
N VAL A 108 -9.42 9.04 -11.70
CA VAL A 108 -8.15 8.85 -10.99
C VAL A 108 -7.26 10.09 -11.16
N THR A 109 -6.63 10.53 -10.10
CA THR A 109 -5.55 11.51 -10.13
C THR A 109 -4.31 10.93 -9.48
N CYS A 110 -3.12 11.22 -10.04
CA CYS A 110 -1.84 10.76 -9.51
C CYS A 110 -0.84 11.91 -9.48
N TRP A 111 0.08 11.89 -8.49
CA TRP A 111 1.14 12.88 -8.32
C TRP A 111 2.42 12.24 -7.79
N GLY A 112 3.53 12.96 -7.82
CA GLY A 112 4.86 12.48 -7.50
C GLY A 112 5.72 12.26 -8.74
N GLU A 113 6.68 11.35 -8.65
CA GLU A 113 7.61 11.01 -9.73
C GLU A 113 6.90 10.46 -10.96
N ASN A 114 7.27 10.97 -12.14
CA ASN A 114 6.67 10.59 -13.43
C ASN A 114 7.69 10.18 -14.50
N SER A 115 8.92 9.90 -14.15
CA SER A 115 10.00 9.58 -15.09
C SER A 115 9.70 8.42 -16.05
N ASP A 116 8.71 7.58 -15.73
CA ASP A 116 8.31 6.38 -16.47
C ASP A 116 6.86 6.46 -17.00
N GLY A 117 6.18 7.62 -16.91
CA GLY A 117 4.77 7.75 -17.26
C GLY A 117 3.80 7.13 -16.26
N ARG A 118 4.26 6.84 -15.03
CA ARG A 118 3.46 6.18 -13.97
C ARG A 118 2.27 6.99 -13.48
N LEU A 119 2.23 8.30 -13.74
CA LEU A 119 1.07 9.16 -13.46
C LEU A 119 0.02 9.11 -14.56
N GLY A 120 0.36 8.60 -15.76
CA GLY A 120 -0.57 8.41 -16.87
C GLY A 120 -0.94 9.67 -17.64
N LEU A 121 -0.20 10.75 -17.51
CA LEU A 121 -0.57 12.10 -17.98
C LEU A 121 -0.13 12.41 -19.43
N GLY A 122 0.59 11.50 -20.11
CA GLY A 122 1.08 11.69 -21.47
C GLY A 122 2.33 12.58 -21.55
N HIS A 123 3.06 12.68 -20.47
CA HIS A 123 4.36 13.35 -20.34
C HIS A 123 5.15 12.74 -19.18
N LEU A 124 6.42 13.14 -19.04
CA LEU A 124 7.34 12.59 -18.04
C LEU A 124 7.71 13.58 -16.92
N ASN A 125 7.01 14.72 -16.80
CA ASN A 125 7.24 15.66 -15.72
C ASN A 125 6.67 15.13 -14.42
N ASP A 126 7.39 15.32 -13.33
CA ASP A 126 6.90 15.10 -11.98
C ASP A 126 5.72 16.04 -11.69
N ILE A 127 4.88 15.73 -10.73
CA ILE A 127 3.68 16.51 -10.38
C ILE A 127 3.60 16.68 -8.86
N GLY A 128 3.25 17.90 -8.43
CA GLY A 128 3.14 18.26 -7.01
C GLY A 128 4.47 18.73 -6.40
N ASP A 129 5.49 18.93 -7.24
CA ASP A 129 6.80 19.43 -6.85
C ASP A 129 6.93 20.97 -6.95
N ASP A 130 6.29 21.61 -7.94
CA ASP A 130 6.23 23.08 -8.09
C ASP A 130 4.85 23.57 -8.57
N GLU A 131 3.87 22.68 -8.81
CA GLU A 131 2.47 23.00 -9.12
C GLU A 131 1.49 22.35 -8.16
N GLU A 132 0.33 22.98 -8.00
CA GLU A 132 -0.77 22.47 -7.18
C GLU A 132 -1.52 21.34 -7.91
N ILE A 133 -1.85 20.26 -7.19
CA ILE A 133 -2.51 19.08 -7.74
C ILE A 133 -4.00 19.28 -8.04
N ASP A 134 -4.64 20.33 -7.53
CA ASP A 134 -6.03 20.69 -7.82
C ASP A 134 -6.25 21.16 -9.27
N THR A 135 -5.17 21.52 -9.97
CA THR A 135 -5.21 21.93 -11.38
C THR A 135 -5.17 20.76 -12.35
N LEU A 136 -4.92 19.53 -11.87
CA LEU A 136 -4.84 18.34 -12.71
C LEU A 136 -6.19 17.96 -13.30
N VAL A 137 -6.16 17.48 -14.54
CA VAL A 137 -7.33 16.85 -15.17
C VAL A 137 -7.31 15.37 -14.82
N PRO A 138 -8.26 14.86 -14.02
CA PRO A 138 -8.27 13.45 -13.65
C PRO A 138 -8.44 12.52 -14.86
N LEU A 139 -7.80 11.35 -14.79
CA LEU A 139 -7.90 10.29 -15.79
C LEU A 139 -9.30 9.69 -15.79
N ASP A 140 -9.94 9.67 -16.95
CA ASP A 140 -11.29 9.11 -17.15
C ASP A 140 -11.20 7.90 -18.09
N PHE A 141 -11.33 6.70 -17.53
CA PHE A 141 -11.29 5.44 -18.28
C PHE A 141 -12.63 5.04 -18.92
N GLY A 142 -13.69 5.84 -18.71
CA GLY A 142 -15.05 5.52 -19.16
C GLY A 142 -15.77 4.50 -18.28
N ASP A 143 -15.08 3.92 -17.32
CA ASP A 143 -15.58 3.07 -16.23
C ASP A 143 -15.35 3.78 -14.90
N GLU A 144 -16.30 3.65 -13.96
CA GLU A 144 -16.09 4.13 -12.58
C GLU A 144 -15.03 3.25 -11.89
N ILE A 145 -13.93 3.87 -11.45
CA ILE A 145 -12.85 3.20 -10.75
C ILE A 145 -13.21 3.05 -9.26
N GLU A 146 -13.01 1.84 -8.73
CA GLU A 146 -13.23 1.47 -7.32
C GLU A 146 -11.93 1.56 -6.51
N ALA A 147 -10.81 1.16 -7.11
CA ALA A 147 -9.52 1.09 -6.43
C ALA A 147 -8.36 1.40 -7.38
N VAL A 148 -7.29 1.92 -6.83
CA VAL A 148 -6.01 2.12 -7.49
C VAL A 148 -4.92 1.36 -6.74
N ALA A 149 -3.95 0.80 -7.46
CA ALA A 149 -2.77 0.12 -6.93
C ALA A 149 -1.52 0.73 -7.56
N ALA A 150 -0.83 1.57 -6.82
CA ALA A 150 0.47 2.08 -7.20
C ALA A 150 1.50 0.96 -7.07
N GLY A 151 2.23 0.67 -8.15
CA GLY A 151 3.44 -0.14 -8.17
C GLY A 151 4.68 0.74 -8.00
N PHE A 152 5.88 0.17 -8.19
CA PHE A 152 7.09 0.97 -8.01
C PHE A 152 7.31 1.97 -9.18
N THR A 153 7.05 1.55 -10.43
CA THR A 153 7.22 2.34 -11.66
C THR A 153 6.01 2.27 -12.61
N PHE A 154 4.89 1.76 -12.14
CA PHE A 154 3.65 1.63 -12.89
C PHE A 154 2.46 1.75 -11.93
N THR A 155 1.27 1.93 -12.46
CA THR A 155 0.03 2.03 -11.71
C THR A 155 -1.06 1.17 -12.36
N CYS A 156 -1.91 0.56 -11.56
CA CYS A 156 -3.10 -0.14 -12.04
C CYS A 156 -4.36 0.40 -11.34
N ALA A 157 -5.47 0.42 -12.05
CA ALA A 157 -6.79 0.77 -11.55
C ALA A 157 -7.76 -0.39 -11.75
N LEU A 158 -8.65 -0.58 -10.80
CA LEU A 158 -9.74 -1.56 -10.82
C LEU A 158 -11.07 -0.84 -10.88
N SER A 159 -11.92 -1.16 -11.86
CA SER A 159 -13.27 -0.62 -11.93
C SER A 159 -14.29 -1.46 -11.15
N PHE A 160 -15.44 -0.88 -10.82
CA PHE A 160 -16.58 -1.61 -10.23
C PHE A 160 -17.09 -2.78 -11.10
N THR A 161 -16.78 -2.78 -12.40
CA THR A 161 -17.12 -3.89 -13.30
C THR A 161 -16.11 -5.04 -13.23
N GLY A 162 -14.99 -4.85 -12.53
CA GLY A 162 -13.88 -5.79 -12.43
C GLY A 162 -12.90 -5.71 -13.60
N ALA A 163 -12.95 -4.66 -14.42
CA ALA A 163 -11.95 -4.37 -15.42
C ALA A 163 -10.69 -3.75 -14.78
N VAL A 164 -9.52 -4.09 -15.30
CA VAL A 164 -8.22 -3.62 -14.81
C VAL A 164 -7.53 -2.81 -15.88
N TYR A 165 -7.08 -1.62 -15.56
CA TYR A 165 -6.31 -0.71 -16.41
C TYR A 165 -4.94 -0.50 -15.80
N CYS A 166 -3.86 -0.64 -16.57
CA CYS A 166 -2.51 -0.43 -16.07
C CYS A 166 -1.72 0.51 -17.01
N TRP A 167 -0.84 1.35 -16.42
CA TRP A 167 0.01 2.29 -17.14
C TRP A 167 1.33 2.53 -16.41
N GLY A 168 2.31 3.14 -17.10
CA GLY A 168 3.68 3.33 -16.62
C GLY A 168 4.66 2.44 -17.37
N THR A 169 5.72 2.04 -16.69
CA THR A 169 6.75 1.11 -17.22
C THR A 169 6.15 -0.24 -17.60
N ASN A 170 6.63 -0.82 -18.72
CA ASN A 170 6.19 -2.12 -19.23
C ASN A 170 7.35 -3.02 -19.71
N THR A 171 8.53 -2.90 -19.16
CA THR A 171 9.73 -3.62 -19.65
C THR A 171 9.67 -5.13 -19.45
N HIS A 172 8.84 -5.62 -18.55
CA HIS A 172 8.67 -7.04 -18.22
C HIS A 172 7.21 -7.50 -18.31
N GLY A 173 6.35 -6.74 -19.00
CA GLY A 173 4.92 -7.04 -19.09
C GLY A 173 4.12 -6.59 -17.87
N GLU A 174 4.58 -5.61 -17.09
CA GLU A 174 3.93 -5.08 -15.89
C GLU A 174 2.50 -4.61 -16.17
N LEU A 175 2.22 -4.13 -17.39
CA LEU A 175 0.91 -3.65 -17.80
C LEU A 175 -0.03 -4.76 -18.25
N GLY A 176 0.48 -5.98 -18.56
CA GLY A 176 -0.32 -7.15 -18.87
C GLY A 176 -1.04 -7.12 -20.23
N HIS A 177 -0.58 -6.31 -21.19
CA HIS A 177 -1.20 -6.18 -22.52
C HIS A 177 -0.68 -7.18 -23.55
N GLY A 178 0.33 -8.00 -23.22
CA GLY A 178 0.97 -8.93 -24.15
C GLY A 178 1.99 -8.23 -25.04
N ASP A 179 2.59 -7.16 -24.53
CA ASP A 179 3.69 -6.44 -25.13
C ASP A 179 4.55 -5.75 -24.04
N THR A 180 5.61 -5.05 -24.45
CA THR A 180 6.50 -4.31 -23.55
C THR A 180 6.49 -2.81 -23.81
N ILE A 181 5.39 -2.28 -24.36
CA ILE A 181 5.24 -0.85 -24.68
C ILE A 181 4.75 -0.12 -23.42
N PRO A 182 5.44 0.92 -22.94
CA PRO A 182 4.95 1.73 -21.82
C PRO A 182 3.69 2.51 -22.23
N ILE A 183 2.86 2.90 -21.27
CA ILE A 183 1.65 3.71 -21.47
C ILE A 183 1.70 4.86 -20.47
N GLY A 184 1.35 6.09 -20.91
CA GLY A 184 1.30 7.27 -20.04
C GLY A 184 2.51 8.18 -20.13
N ASP A 185 3.54 7.82 -20.93
CA ASP A 185 4.76 8.58 -21.15
C ASP A 185 4.64 9.63 -22.27
N ASN A 186 3.88 9.34 -23.31
CA ASN A 186 3.66 10.23 -24.46
C ASN A 186 2.19 10.28 -24.94
N GLU A 187 1.32 9.52 -24.33
CA GLU A 187 -0.14 9.52 -24.48
C GLU A 187 -0.82 9.41 -23.11
N ILE A 188 -1.99 10.01 -22.94
CA ILE A 188 -2.76 9.93 -21.71
C ILE A 188 -3.25 8.49 -21.53
N ALA A 189 -2.99 7.89 -20.35
CA ALA A 189 -3.32 6.48 -20.07
C ALA A 189 -4.80 6.15 -20.30
N SER A 190 -5.71 7.05 -19.95
CA SER A 190 -7.13 6.86 -20.16
C SER A 190 -7.57 6.95 -21.64
N SER A 191 -6.72 7.42 -22.55
CA SER A 191 -6.98 7.38 -23.98
C SER A 191 -6.72 6.00 -24.61
N PHE A 192 -5.98 5.14 -23.90
CA PHE A 192 -5.72 3.76 -24.28
C PHE A 192 -6.88 2.86 -23.84
N ASN A 193 -7.93 2.76 -24.66
CA ASN A 193 -9.18 2.05 -24.38
C ASN A 193 -9.02 0.51 -24.30
N SER A 194 -8.02 0.01 -23.60
CA SER A 194 -7.78 -1.42 -23.44
C SER A 194 -7.59 -1.76 -21.96
N PHE A 195 -8.37 -2.70 -21.47
CA PHE A 195 -8.18 -3.28 -20.14
C PHE A 195 -7.35 -4.56 -20.21
N VAL A 196 -6.67 -4.88 -19.10
CA VAL A 196 -5.83 -6.07 -18.96
C VAL A 196 -6.71 -7.33 -19.04
N GLN A 197 -6.36 -8.25 -19.94
CA GLN A 197 -7.11 -9.50 -20.11
C GLN A 197 -6.76 -10.50 -18.98
N VAL A 198 -7.38 -10.33 -17.82
CA VAL A 198 -7.17 -11.22 -16.65
C VAL A 198 -8.04 -12.47 -16.66
N GLY A 199 -8.97 -12.60 -17.63
CA GLY A 199 -9.78 -13.80 -17.84
C GLY A 199 -11.01 -13.92 -16.96
N GLY A 200 -11.40 -12.86 -16.28
CA GLY A 200 -12.61 -12.74 -15.45
C GLY A 200 -12.70 -11.37 -14.82
N ALA A 201 -13.76 -11.09 -14.06
CA ALA A 201 -13.87 -9.87 -13.28
C ALA A 201 -12.94 -9.95 -12.05
N ALA A 202 -12.02 -8.98 -11.92
CA ALA A 202 -11.21 -8.84 -10.74
C ALA A 202 -12.03 -8.28 -9.57
N SER A 203 -11.70 -8.68 -8.35
CA SER A 203 -12.30 -8.18 -7.10
C SER A 203 -11.30 -7.46 -6.21
N ASN A 204 -10.02 -7.55 -6.53
CA ASN A 204 -8.95 -6.81 -5.85
C ASN A 204 -7.75 -6.73 -6.80
N ILE A 205 -6.97 -5.66 -6.68
CA ILE A 205 -5.72 -5.42 -7.40
C ILE A 205 -4.62 -5.05 -6.42
N ARG A 206 -3.42 -5.58 -6.61
CA ARG A 206 -2.21 -5.17 -5.89
C ARG A 206 -1.05 -5.10 -6.86
N ALA A 207 -0.17 -4.14 -6.65
CA ALA A 207 1.01 -3.91 -7.45
C ALA A 207 2.26 -3.90 -6.57
N GLY A 208 3.30 -4.55 -7.04
CA GLY A 208 4.62 -4.57 -6.41
C GLY A 208 5.64 -3.77 -7.21
N ARG A 209 6.91 -4.21 -7.16
CA ARG A 209 7.96 -3.48 -7.87
C ARG A 209 7.88 -3.62 -9.39
N TYR A 210 7.68 -4.83 -9.88
CA TYR A 210 7.66 -5.19 -11.31
C TYR A 210 6.61 -6.24 -11.62
N HIS A 211 5.60 -6.42 -10.78
CA HIS A 211 4.52 -7.35 -11.02
C HIS A 211 3.24 -6.88 -10.35
N ALA A 212 2.12 -7.31 -10.89
CA ALA A 212 0.81 -7.07 -10.33
C ALA A 212 0.04 -8.39 -10.16
N CYS A 213 -0.88 -8.41 -9.23
CA CYS A 213 -1.75 -9.55 -8.98
C CYS A 213 -3.19 -9.09 -8.75
N VAL A 214 -4.14 -9.86 -9.25
CA VAL A 214 -5.57 -9.72 -8.96
C VAL A 214 -6.10 -10.95 -8.24
N SER A 215 -7.04 -10.76 -7.33
CA SER A 215 -7.94 -11.82 -6.91
C SER A 215 -9.25 -11.75 -7.68
N MET A 216 -9.85 -12.90 -7.95
CA MET A 216 -11.12 -13.03 -8.66
C MET A 216 -12.02 -13.96 -7.87
N SER A 217 -13.29 -13.59 -7.70
CA SER A 217 -14.28 -14.40 -6.96
C SER A 217 -14.40 -15.80 -7.56
N ALA A 218 -14.17 -16.86 -6.75
CA ALA A 218 -14.19 -18.27 -7.15
C ALA A 218 -13.25 -18.65 -8.30
N MET A 219 -12.25 -17.82 -8.60
CA MET A 219 -11.24 -18.06 -9.65
C MET A 219 -9.81 -17.92 -9.15
N GLY A 220 -9.62 -17.61 -7.85
CA GLY A 220 -8.30 -17.52 -7.21
C GLY A 220 -7.51 -16.25 -7.58
N VAL A 221 -6.19 -16.39 -7.70
CA VAL A 221 -5.25 -15.29 -7.94
C VAL A 221 -4.58 -15.43 -9.30
N ARG A 222 -4.37 -14.32 -9.99
CA ARG A 222 -3.59 -14.22 -11.21
C ARG A 222 -2.58 -13.08 -11.11
N CYS A 223 -1.32 -13.37 -11.43
CA CYS A 223 -0.23 -12.42 -11.39
C CYS A 223 0.43 -12.30 -12.76
N TRP A 224 1.01 -11.13 -13.06
CA TRP A 224 1.74 -10.84 -14.29
C TRP A 224 2.86 -9.83 -14.04
N GLY A 225 3.71 -9.59 -15.05
CA GLY A 225 4.92 -8.81 -14.97
C GLY A 225 6.15 -9.70 -14.88
N LEU A 226 7.18 -9.24 -14.18
CA LEU A 226 8.47 -9.94 -14.03
C LEU A 226 8.31 -11.24 -13.25
N GLY A 227 8.70 -12.38 -13.87
CA GLY A 227 8.60 -13.72 -13.27
C GLY A 227 9.82 -14.17 -12.49
N SER A 228 10.94 -13.43 -12.53
CA SER A 228 12.18 -13.82 -11.86
C SER A 228 11.93 -14.12 -10.37
N GLN A 229 12.70 -15.07 -9.82
CA GLN A 229 12.60 -15.53 -8.42
C GLN A 229 11.24 -16.14 -8.04
N GLY A 230 10.38 -16.44 -9.03
CA GLY A 230 9.11 -17.11 -8.81
C GLY A 230 8.00 -16.21 -8.25
N ARG A 231 8.15 -14.86 -8.31
CA ARG A 231 7.18 -13.89 -7.72
C ARG A 231 5.77 -13.97 -8.27
N LEU A 232 5.59 -14.55 -9.48
CA LEU A 232 4.28 -14.82 -10.06
C LEU A 232 3.67 -16.14 -9.58
N GLY A 233 4.49 -17.04 -9.00
CA GLY A 233 4.05 -18.28 -8.37
C GLY A 233 3.67 -19.41 -9.33
N TYR A 234 4.06 -19.37 -10.61
CA TYR A 234 3.71 -20.40 -11.60
C TYR A 234 4.70 -21.57 -11.69
N GLY A 235 5.68 -21.66 -10.79
CA GLY A 235 6.69 -22.73 -10.79
C GLY A 235 7.74 -22.56 -11.89
N ASN A 236 7.98 -21.35 -12.31
CA ASN A 236 9.02 -20.97 -13.26
C ASN A 236 9.37 -19.47 -13.07
N THR A 237 10.28 -18.97 -13.88
CA THR A 237 10.75 -17.57 -13.84
C THR A 237 10.40 -16.78 -15.09
N ASN A 238 9.45 -17.27 -15.90
CA ASN A 238 9.00 -16.57 -17.10
C ASN A 238 8.21 -15.31 -16.70
N ASN A 239 8.37 -14.26 -17.46
CA ASN A 239 7.47 -13.12 -17.40
C ASN A 239 6.09 -13.52 -17.91
N ILE A 240 5.08 -12.77 -17.57
CA ILE A 240 3.71 -12.89 -18.08
C ILE A 240 3.22 -11.47 -18.38
N GLY A 241 2.63 -11.27 -19.55
CA GLY A 241 2.14 -9.96 -19.97
C GLY A 241 3.08 -9.25 -20.94
N ASP A 242 4.24 -9.82 -21.25
CA ASP A 242 5.24 -9.24 -22.16
C ASP A 242 5.10 -9.70 -23.62
N ASP A 243 4.60 -10.92 -23.87
CA ASP A 243 4.27 -11.43 -25.22
C ASP A 243 2.91 -12.17 -25.27
N GLU A 244 2.24 -12.33 -24.12
CA GLU A 244 0.89 -12.89 -24.00
C GLU A 244 0.11 -12.20 -22.85
N PRO A 245 -1.22 -12.15 -22.92
CA PRO A 245 -2.03 -11.59 -21.82
C PRO A 245 -2.08 -12.53 -20.62
N PRO A 246 -2.28 -12.03 -19.39
CA PRO A 246 -2.36 -12.84 -18.17
C PRO A 246 -3.41 -13.95 -18.21
N SER A 247 -4.46 -13.83 -19.04
CA SER A 247 -5.53 -14.83 -19.17
C SER A 247 -5.09 -16.18 -19.71
N VAL A 248 -3.92 -16.27 -20.35
CA VAL A 248 -3.42 -17.54 -20.92
C VAL A 248 -2.82 -18.47 -19.85
N VAL A 249 -2.39 -17.95 -18.70
CA VAL A 249 -1.93 -18.77 -17.58
C VAL A 249 -3.07 -19.19 -16.69
N SER A 250 -2.96 -20.38 -16.09
CA SER A 250 -3.96 -20.84 -15.11
C SER A 250 -3.87 -20.02 -13.83
N THR A 251 -5.04 -19.75 -13.23
CA THR A 251 -5.08 -19.13 -11.90
C THR A 251 -4.50 -20.05 -10.84
N LYS A 252 -3.88 -19.48 -9.82
CA LYS A 252 -3.59 -20.21 -8.58
C LYS A 252 -4.83 -20.20 -7.69
N TYR A 253 -5.07 -21.31 -6.99
CA TYR A 253 -6.24 -21.45 -6.10
C TYR A 253 -7.60 -21.23 -6.81
N GLY A 254 -7.73 -21.73 -8.05
CA GLY A 254 -8.84 -21.44 -8.98
C GLY A 254 -10.26 -21.67 -8.48
N ASP A 255 -10.46 -22.54 -7.47
CA ASP A 255 -11.77 -22.81 -6.85
C ASP A 255 -11.84 -22.29 -5.41
N GLU A 256 -10.84 -21.52 -4.94
CA GLU A 256 -10.74 -21.07 -3.55
C GLU A 256 -11.04 -19.57 -3.45
N THR A 257 -11.72 -19.18 -2.38
CA THR A 257 -11.94 -17.78 -2.03
C THR A 257 -10.73 -17.27 -1.26
N ILE A 258 -9.96 -16.34 -1.84
CA ILE A 258 -8.85 -15.68 -1.16
C ILE A 258 -9.42 -14.48 -0.39
N THR A 259 -9.16 -14.41 0.92
CA THR A 259 -9.71 -13.35 1.77
C THR A 259 -8.81 -12.11 1.82
N ALA A 260 -7.51 -12.27 1.59
CA ALA A 260 -6.58 -11.15 1.48
C ALA A 260 -5.43 -11.48 0.50
N LEU A 261 -4.97 -10.44 -0.20
CA LEU A 261 -3.85 -10.46 -1.14
C LEU A 261 -2.95 -9.27 -0.85
N ALA A 262 -1.65 -9.50 -0.70
CA ALA A 262 -0.64 -8.46 -0.63
C ALA A 262 0.55 -8.80 -1.53
N VAL A 263 1.17 -7.77 -2.08
CA VAL A 263 2.29 -7.88 -3.02
C VAL A 263 3.41 -6.96 -2.52
N GLY A 264 4.55 -7.56 -2.20
CA GLY A 264 5.77 -6.83 -1.89
C GLY A 264 6.58 -6.51 -3.15
N TYR A 265 7.84 -6.09 -3.00
CA TYR A 265 8.66 -5.80 -4.17
C TYR A 265 8.89 -7.04 -5.04
N ASP A 266 9.20 -8.18 -4.42
CA ASP A 266 9.64 -9.37 -5.12
C ASP A 266 8.96 -10.65 -4.58
N HIS A 267 7.89 -10.51 -3.80
CA HIS A 267 7.11 -11.63 -3.25
C HIS A 267 5.62 -11.31 -3.23
N THR A 268 4.82 -12.34 -3.16
CA THR A 268 3.35 -12.25 -3.09
C THR A 268 2.87 -13.12 -1.94
N VAL A 269 1.93 -12.63 -1.15
CA VAL A 269 1.30 -13.36 -0.05
C VAL A 269 -0.21 -13.28 -0.11
N ILE A 270 -0.88 -14.36 0.32
CA ILE A 270 -2.33 -14.47 0.39
C ILE A 270 -2.76 -15.04 1.75
N VAL A 271 -4.00 -14.77 2.13
CA VAL A 271 -4.68 -15.49 3.20
C VAL A 271 -5.63 -16.51 2.60
N ASP A 272 -5.36 -17.79 2.87
CA ASP A 272 -6.18 -18.94 2.48
C ASP A 272 -7.05 -19.38 3.67
N PRO A 273 -8.38 -19.16 3.63
CA PRO A 273 -9.29 -19.52 4.72
C PRO A 273 -9.63 -21.01 4.78
N ASN A 274 -9.37 -21.78 3.69
CA ASN A 274 -9.86 -23.17 3.56
C ASN A 274 -9.05 -24.20 4.37
N SER A 275 -7.99 -23.77 5.04
CA SER A 275 -7.06 -24.65 5.76
C SER A 275 -7.39 -24.88 7.24
N GLY A 276 -8.60 -24.51 7.72
CA GLY A 276 -9.08 -24.75 9.09
C GLY A 276 -8.61 -23.72 10.14
N SER A 277 -7.54 -23.01 9.89
CA SER A 277 -7.14 -21.71 10.45
C SER A 277 -6.59 -20.92 9.27
N ALA A 278 -7.06 -19.70 9.06
CA ALA A 278 -6.63 -18.88 7.93
C ALA A 278 -5.10 -18.81 7.87
N ARG A 279 -4.50 -19.35 6.81
CA ARG A 279 -3.05 -19.48 6.65
C ARG A 279 -2.52 -18.44 5.71
N VAL A 280 -1.38 -17.85 6.06
CA VAL A 280 -0.62 -17.03 5.14
C VAL A 280 0.22 -17.94 4.26
N ARG A 281 -0.03 -17.90 2.96
CA ARG A 281 0.79 -18.56 1.94
C ARG A 281 1.48 -17.52 1.09
N GLY A 282 2.69 -17.81 0.63
CA GLY A 282 3.47 -16.87 -0.17
C GLY A 282 4.41 -17.56 -1.14
N TRP A 283 4.88 -16.79 -2.10
CA TRP A 283 5.86 -17.19 -3.10
C TRP A 283 6.68 -15.98 -3.54
N GLY A 284 7.78 -16.22 -4.23
CA GLY A 284 8.73 -15.21 -4.68
C GLY A 284 10.00 -15.23 -3.85
N TYR A 285 10.68 -14.11 -3.82
CA TYR A 285 11.94 -13.88 -3.15
C TYR A 285 11.83 -14.04 -1.62
N ASN A 286 12.84 -14.65 -1.00
CA ASN A 286 12.82 -14.98 0.43
C ASN A 286 14.18 -14.79 1.13
N TYR A 287 15.07 -14.00 0.59
CA TYR A 287 16.43 -13.86 1.16
C TYR A 287 16.45 -13.30 2.59
N TYR A 288 15.44 -12.50 2.95
CA TYR A 288 15.29 -11.91 4.28
C TYR A 288 14.24 -12.65 5.14
N GLY A 289 13.76 -13.82 4.71
CA GLY A 289 12.72 -14.57 5.43
C GLY A 289 11.30 -14.01 5.26
N GLN A 290 11.02 -13.18 4.25
CA GLN A 290 9.72 -12.53 4.05
C GLN A 290 8.56 -13.50 3.78
N LEU A 291 8.83 -14.77 3.47
CA LEU A 291 7.83 -15.83 3.40
C LEU A 291 7.53 -16.51 4.75
N GLY A 292 8.34 -16.25 5.79
CA GLY A 292 8.09 -16.69 7.16
C GLY A 292 8.23 -18.18 7.42
N VAL A 293 9.18 -18.85 6.77
CA VAL A 293 9.33 -20.33 6.83
C VAL A 293 10.61 -20.78 7.55
N GLY A 294 11.36 -19.87 8.17
CA GLY A 294 12.63 -20.18 8.84
C GLY A 294 13.72 -20.61 7.86
N SER A 295 13.71 -20.04 6.67
CA SER A 295 14.72 -20.24 5.65
C SER A 295 14.76 -19.08 4.67
N THR A 296 15.87 -18.94 3.93
CA THR A 296 16.06 -17.90 2.90
C THR A 296 15.80 -18.41 1.48
N VAL A 297 15.20 -19.59 1.33
CA VAL A 297 14.92 -20.22 0.02
C VAL A 297 13.70 -19.54 -0.62
N SER A 298 13.86 -19.04 -1.86
CA SER A 298 12.76 -18.54 -2.67
C SER A 298 11.81 -19.67 -3.10
N HIS A 299 10.55 -19.34 -3.31
CA HIS A 299 9.50 -20.29 -3.68
C HIS A 299 8.82 -19.86 -4.99
N GLY A 300 8.32 -20.83 -5.77
CA GLY A 300 7.59 -20.53 -7.00
C GLY A 300 8.44 -20.35 -8.25
N ASP A 301 9.77 -20.54 -8.17
CA ASP A 301 10.74 -20.39 -9.27
C ASP A 301 11.01 -21.68 -10.06
N GLY A 302 10.43 -22.81 -9.63
CA GLY A 302 10.63 -24.14 -10.23
C GLY A 302 11.82 -24.92 -9.67
N VAL A 303 12.64 -24.33 -8.80
CA VAL A 303 13.75 -24.98 -8.11
C VAL A 303 13.33 -25.42 -6.70
N GLY A 304 12.57 -24.59 -6.01
CA GLY A 304 12.00 -24.85 -4.70
C GLY A 304 10.52 -25.26 -4.74
N PRO A 305 9.85 -25.35 -3.58
CA PRO A 305 8.41 -25.52 -3.49
C PRO A 305 7.65 -24.40 -4.23
N LEU A 306 6.46 -24.71 -4.75
CA LEU A 306 5.63 -23.71 -5.45
C LEU A 306 5.22 -22.56 -4.55
N GLU A 307 5.05 -22.82 -3.25
CA GLU A 307 4.61 -21.86 -2.25
C GLU A 307 5.15 -22.18 -0.87
N ALA A 308 5.19 -21.20 -0.01
CA ALA A 308 5.51 -21.29 1.39
C ALA A 308 4.24 -21.10 2.24
N THR A 309 4.16 -21.76 3.40
CA THR A 309 3.17 -21.46 4.42
C THR A 309 3.90 -20.87 5.62
N ALA A 310 3.60 -19.61 5.95
CA ALA A 310 4.24 -18.94 7.08
C ALA A 310 3.89 -19.65 8.41
N SER A 311 4.90 -19.82 9.25
CA SER A 311 4.73 -20.43 10.56
C SER A 311 4.32 -19.40 11.60
N ILE A 312 3.01 -19.14 11.67
CA ILE A 312 2.37 -18.21 12.58
C ILE A 312 1.21 -18.90 13.31
N SER A 313 0.77 -18.35 14.43
CA SER A 313 -0.35 -18.89 15.24
C SER A 313 -1.45 -17.85 15.42
N GLY A 314 -2.71 -18.27 15.27
CA GLY A 314 -3.91 -17.42 15.34
C GLY A 314 -4.63 -17.35 13.99
N THR A 315 -5.80 -16.72 13.99
CA THR A 315 -6.61 -16.50 12.78
C THR A 315 -6.20 -15.18 12.11
N VAL A 316 -5.68 -15.27 10.91
CA VAL A 316 -5.29 -14.09 10.13
C VAL A 316 -6.49 -13.53 9.37
N VAL A 317 -6.73 -12.24 9.48
CA VAL A 317 -7.83 -11.53 8.79
C VAL A 317 -7.34 -10.67 7.64
N SER A 318 -6.09 -10.18 7.70
CA SER A 318 -5.47 -9.38 6.63
C SER A 318 -3.96 -9.58 6.60
N VAL A 319 -3.35 -9.24 5.47
CA VAL A 319 -1.89 -9.22 5.28
C VAL A 319 -1.48 -7.95 4.57
N ALA A 320 -0.29 -7.46 4.91
CA ALA A 320 0.42 -6.42 4.18
C ALA A 320 1.82 -6.90 3.80
N ALA A 321 2.32 -6.45 2.68
CA ALA A 321 3.66 -6.75 2.20
C ALA A 321 4.24 -5.52 1.47
N SER A 322 5.51 -5.26 1.66
CA SER A 322 6.27 -4.27 0.92
C SER A 322 7.74 -4.70 0.91
N ALA A 323 8.56 -4.10 0.08
CA ALA A 323 9.99 -4.41 -0.04
C ALA A 323 10.34 -5.88 0.28
N SER A 324 10.86 -6.14 1.47
CA SER A 324 11.29 -7.48 1.92
C SER A 324 10.64 -7.90 3.25
N GLN A 325 9.50 -7.30 3.64
CA GLN A 325 8.78 -7.63 4.87
C GLN A 325 7.32 -7.98 4.60
N THR A 326 6.73 -8.70 5.55
CA THR A 326 5.33 -9.12 5.57
C THR A 326 4.77 -8.95 6.97
N CYS A 327 3.56 -8.44 7.09
CA CYS A 327 2.80 -8.39 8.34
C CYS A 327 1.46 -9.12 8.18
N ALA A 328 1.02 -9.81 9.22
CA ALA A 328 -0.29 -10.43 9.34
C ALA A 328 -1.06 -9.76 10.49
N LEU A 329 -2.26 -9.29 10.19
CA LEU A 329 -3.23 -8.81 11.17
C LEU A 329 -4.10 -9.99 11.61
N PHE A 330 -4.23 -10.17 12.93
CA PHE A 330 -5.01 -11.24 13.54
C PHE A 330 -6.41 -10.76 13.96
N ASP A 331 -7.33 -11.69 14.12
CA ASP A 331 -8.73 -11.44 14.54
C ASP A 331 -8.86 -10.86 15.96
N ASP A 332 -7.80 -10.96 16.77
CA ASP A 332 -7.71 -10.35 18.09
C ASP A 332 -7.16 -8.91 18.06
N GLY A 333 -6.92 -8.33 16.87
CA GLY A 333 -6.36 -6.99 16.69
C GLY A 333 -4.86 -6.88 16.94
N THR A 334 -4.16 -8.00 17.14
CA THR A 334 -2.69 -8.02 17.24
C THR A 334 -2.04 -8.14 15.87
N LEU A 335 -0.75 -7.74 15.75
CA LEU A 335 0.00 -7.77 14.52
C LEU A 335 1.25 -8.64 14.67
N GLY A 336 1.54 -9.49 13.69
CA GLY A 336 2.80 -10.24 13.58
C GLY A 336 3.53 -9.87 12.29
N CYS A 337 4.77 -9.39 12.39
CA CYS A 337 5.58 -9.00 11.24
C CYS A 337 6.85 -9.83 11.14
N TRP A 338 7.33 -10.09 9.91
CA TRP A 338 8.55 -10.84 9.64
C TRP A 338 9.19 -10.42 8.31
N GLY A 339 10.40 -10.87 8.05
CA GLY A 339 11.22 -10.50 6.89
C GLY A 339 12.36 -9.58 7.27
N GLY A 340 12.71 -8.67 6.36
CA GLY A 340 13.78 -7.69 6.52
C GLY A 340 13.51 -6.71 7.67
N ASN A 341 14.54 -6.44 8.49
CA ASN A 341 14.42 -5.61 9.70
C ASN A 341 15.61 -4.68 9.94
N GLY A 342 16.38 -4.37 8.93
CA GLY A 342 17.61 -3.58 9.09
C GLY A 342 17.40 -2.15 9.63
N SER A 343 16.16 -1.64 9.65
CA SER A 343 15.77 -0.31 10.18
C SER A 343 14.72 -0.39 11.28
N GLY A 344 14.53 -1.54 11.93
CA GLY A 344 13.49 -1.72 12.95
C GLY A 344 12.07 -1.83 12.41
N GLN A 345 11.89 -2.01 11.09
CA GLN A 345 10.57 -1.99 10.43
C GLN A 345 9.64 -3.15 10.82
N LEU A 346 10.10 -4.14 11.57
CA LEU A 346 9.24 -5.14 12.20
C LEU A 346 8.67 -4.69 13.56
N GLY A 347 9.19 -3.60 14.15
CA GLY A 347 8.71 -3.01 15.40
C GLY A 347 9.03 -3.79 16.67
N LEU A 348 10.01 -4.69 16.63
CA LEU A 348 10.28 -5.69 17.67
C LEU A 348 11.42 -5.27 18.64
N GLY A 349 11.86 -4.01 18.64
CA GLY A 349 12.97 -3.51 19.46
C GLY A 349 14.31 -4.14 19.08
N SER A 350 14.51 -4.43 17.81
CA SER A 350 15.74 -4.98 17.27
C SER A 350 15.83 -4.76 15.77
N THR A 351 17.04 -4.85 15.21
CA THR A 351 17.28 -4.80 13.77
C THR A 351 17.54 -6.19 13.14
N GLN A 352 17.28 -7.27 13.90
CA GLN A 352 17.44 -8.63 13.39
C GLN A 352 16.29 -8.99 12.45
N HIS A 353 16.60 -9.66 11.34
CA HIS A 353 15.58 -10.23 10.47
C HIS A 353 14.77 -11.30 11.23
N LEU A 354 13.60 -11.65 10.74
CA LEU A 354 12.74 -12.68 11.33
C LEU A 354 12.15 -13.54 10.20
N GLY A 355 12.27 -14.86 10.30
CA GLY A 355 11.74 -15.78 9.29
C GLY A 355 12.80 -16.34 8.34
N ASP A 356 14.07 -15.95 8.48
CA ASP A 356 15.20 -16.39 7.65
C ASP A 356 15.91 -17.63 8.24
N ASP A 357 16.11 -17.72 9.54
CA ASP A 357 16.66 -18.90 10.23
C ASP A 357 15.84 -19.31 11.46
N GLU A 358 14.92 -18.48 11.93
CA GLU A 358 13.91 -18.78 12.93
C GLU A 358 12.48 -18.56 12.36
N LEU A 359 11.49 -19.05 13.07
CA LEU A 359 10.09 -18.95 12.63
C LEU A 359 9.44 -17.66 13.15
N PRO A 360 8.55 -16.99 12.41
CA PRO A 360 7.80 -15.84 12.89
C PRO A 360 7.06 -16.08 14.19
N SER A 361 6.61 -17.33 14.45
CA SER A 361 5.96 -17.72 15.71
C SER A 361 6.87 -17.67 16.95
N SER A 362 8.18 -17.48 16.78
CA SER A 362 9.12 -17.30 17.90
C SER A 362 9.09 -15.89 18.48
N ALA A 363 8.64 -14.88 17.73
CA ALA A 363 8.50 -13.51 18.19
C ALA A 363 7.12 -13.26 18.81
N ALA A 364 7.07 -12.30 19.73
CA ALA A 364 5.81 -11.80 20.25
C ALA A 364 5.07 -11.00 19.18
N LYS A 365 3.74 -11.06 19.20
CA LYS A 365 2.91 -10.17 18.39
C LYS A 365 2.93 -8.77 18.99
N LEU A 366 2.85 -7.76 18.14
CA LEU A 366 2.65 -6.38 18.55
C LEU A 366 1.19 -6.20 19.01
N SER A 367 1.03 -5.60 20.19
CA SER A 367 -0.27 -5.31 20.80
C SER A 367 -0.27 -3.84 21.22
N PHE A 368 -1.02 -3.03 20.52
CA PHE A 368 -1.14 -1.59 20.79
C PHE A 368 -2.20 -1.31 21.87
N THR A 369 -2.40 -0.02 22.18
CA THR A 369 -3.40 0.43 23.18
C THR A 369 -4.85 0.15 22.80
N ALA A 370 -5.12 -0.01 21.49
CA ALA A 370 -6.38 -0.43 20.90
C ALA A 370 -6.12 -1.45 19.79
N PRO A 371 -7.14 -2.22 19.35
CA PRO A 371 -6.99 -3.18 18.26
C PRO A 371 -6.51 -2.52 16.96
N VAL A 372 -5.58 -3.16 16.27
CA VAL A 372 -5.20 -2.76 14.90
C VAL A 372 -6.35 -3.11 13.94
N VAL A 373 -6.75 -2.15 13.10
CA VAL A 373 -7.79 -2.34 12.07
C VAL A 373 -7.22 -2.29 10.65
N GLN A 374 -6.08 -1.62 10.46
CA GLN A 374 -5.39 -1.58 9.18
C GLN A 374 -3.87 -1.54 9.39
N VAL A 375 -3.12 -2.15 8.47
CA VAL A 375 -1.65 -2.09 8.40
C VAL A 375 -1.22 -1.75 6.99
N THR A 376 -0.25 -0.85 6.87
CA THR A 376 0.45 -0.53 5.62
C THR A 376 1.95 -0.55 5.83
N MET A 377 2.70 -0.72 4.74
CA MET A 377 4.14 -0.87 4.80
C MET A 377 4.81 -0.12 3.65
N GLY A 378 5.83 0.67 3.99
CA GLY A 378 6.76 1.25 3.03
C GLY A 378 8.00 0.37 2.83
N SER A 379 9.07 0.92 2.24
CA SER A 379 10.30 0.14 1.99
C SER A 379 11.01 -0.26 3.28
N SER A 380 11.02 0.61 4.28
CA SER A 380 11.73 0.40 5.56
C SER A 380 10.97 0.99 6.75
N HIS A 381 9.66 1.20 6.60
CA HIS A 381 8.75 1.60 7.69
C HIS A 381 7.44 0.86 7.57
N ALA A 382 6.66 0.87 8.62
CA ALA A 382 5.30 0.35 8.66
C ALA A 382 4.42 1.28 9.50
N CYS A 383 3.14 1.33 9.19
CA CYS A 383 2.15 2.09 9.95
C CYS A 383 0.89 1.25 10.17
N VAL A 384 0.21 1.50 11.28
CA VAL A 384 -1.10 0.91 11.62
C VAL A 384 -2.10 2.01 11.95
N LEU A 385 -3.35 1.73 11.60
CA LEU A 385 -4.52 2.44 12.11
C LEU A 385 -5.15 1.59 13.21
N LEU A 386 -5.41 2.18 14.35
CA LEU A 386 -6.10 1.55 15.46
C LEU A 386 -7.61 1.85 15.43
N ASP A 387 -8.39 1.05 16.11
CA ASP A 387 -9.85 1.20 16.26
C ASP A 387 -10.27 2.55 16.88
N ASN A 388 -9.42 3.12 17.74
CA ASN A 388 -9.60 4.44 18.33
C ASN A 388 -9.13 5.60 17.44
N GLN A 389 -8.80 5.36 16.17
CA GLN A 389 -8.31 6.31 15.17
C GLN A 389 -6.85 6.76 15.33
N ASP A 390 -6.12 6.27 16.32
CA ASP A 390 -4.69 6.52 16.44
C ASP A 390 -3.92 5.88 15.27
N VAL A 391 -2.95 6.59 14.70
CA VAL A 391 -1.99 6.07 13.73
C VAL A 391 -0.64 5.93 14.40
N HIS A 392 -0.04 4.75 14.34
CA HIS A 392 1.33 4.51 14.82
C HIS A 392 2.21 4.08 13.66
N CYS A 393 3.39 4.69 13.53
CA CYS A 393 4.38 4.37 12.52
C CYS A 393 5.72 3.99 13.17
N TRP A 394 6.45 3.08 12.55
CA TRP A 394 7.77 2.64 13.01
C TRP A 394 8.65 2.18 11.84
N GLY A 395 9.93 1.98 12.09
CA GLY A 395 10.98 1.73 11.12
C GLY A 395 11.86 2.96 10.94
N SER A 396 12.41 3.14 9.75
CA SER A 396 13.24 4.29 9.40
C SER A 396 12.45 5.60 9.36
N ASN A 397 13.05 6.69 9.87
CA ASN A 397 12.51 8.06 9.79
C ASN A 397 13.42 9.05 9.05
N THR A 398 14.33 8.58 8.21
CA THR A 398 15.33 9.42 7.54
C THR A 398 14.76 10.53 6.64
N SER A 399 13.46 10.48 6.36
CA SER A 399 12.75 11.44 5.52
C SER A 399 11.43 11.91 6.15
N GLY A 400 11.26 11.77 7.46
CA GLY A 400 10.01 12.14 8.15
C GLY A 400 8.84 11.16 7.96
N GLN A 401 9.07 9.98 7.37
CA GLN A 401 8.00 9.05 7.00
C GLN A 401 7.23 8.44 8.17
N LEU A 402 7.72 8.59 9.39
CA LEU A 402 7.01 8.19 10.61
C LEU A 402 6.10 9.31 11.15
N GLY A 403 6.28 10.57 10.69
CA GLY A 403 5.53 11.72 11.19
C GLY A 403 5.87 12.13 12.63
N HIS A 404 7.02 11.68 13.15
CA HIS A 404 7.52 12.00 14.48
C HIS A 404 8.76 12.89 14.37
N GLU A 405 8.63 14.12 14.83
CA GLU A 405 9.68 15.13 14.83
C GLU A 405 10.92 14.68 15.61
N GLY A 406 12.11 14.83 15.01
CA GLY A 406 13.40 14.63 15.67
C GLY A 406 13.74 13.20 16.09
N VAL A 407 13.06 12.20 15.52
CA VAL A 407 13.32 10.77 15.77
C VAL A 407 13.96 10.14 14.53
N ASP A 408 15.09 9.43 14.71
CA ASP A 408 15.81 8.80 13.60
C ASP A 408 15.15 7.49 13.12
N ALA A 409 14.71 6.66 14.04
CA ALA A 409 14.00 5.40 13.80
C ALA A 409 13.15 5.03 15.02
N ILE A 410 12.19 4.13 14.85
CA ILE A 410 11.37 3.51 15.90
C ILE A 410 11.33 2.01 15.65
N GLY A 411 11.46 1.19 16.70
CA GLY A 411 11.36 -0.27 16.59
C GLY A 411 12.70 -0.98 16.41
N ASP A 412 13.81 -0.25 16.42
CA ASP A 412 15.18 -0.79 16.30
C ASP A 412 15.83 -1.10 17.65
N ASP A 413 15.55 -0.33 18.71
CA ASP A 413 15.99 -0.59 20.09
C ASP A 413 14.87 -0.44 21.14
N GLU A 414 13.69 0.09 20.75
CA GLU A 414 12.44 0.08 21.51
C GLU A 414 11.31 -0.59 20.70
N LEU A 415 10.23 -1.00 21.35
CA LEU A 415 9.08 -1.56 20.67
C LEU A 415 8.27 -0.47 19.96
N ALA A 416 7.73 -0.78 18.79
CA ALA A 416 6.79 0.11 18.08
C ALA A 416 5.59 0.53 18.93
N THR A 417 5.22 -0.29 19.92
CA THR A 417 4.09 -0.07 20.84
C THR A 417 4.41 0.89 21.97
N ASP A 418 5.67 1.25 22.19
CA ASP A 418 6.12 2.13 23.28
C ASP A 418 6.09 3.61 22.89
N VAL A 419 5.93 3.90 21.58
CA VAL A 419 5.87 5.27 21.04
C VAL A 419 4.41 5.67 20.81
N GLY A 420 4.10 6.95 21.09
CA GLY A 420 2.75 7.50 20.92
C GLY A 420 2.30 7.58 19.46
N PRO A 421 1.03 7.96 19.22
CA PRO A 421 0.49 8.11 17.87
C PRO A 421 1.12 9.29 17.12
N VAL A 422 1.04 9.24 15.80
CA VAL A 422 1.44 10.34 14.91
C VAL A 422 0.49 11.53 15.12
N PRO A 423 0.99 12.76 15.34
CA PRO A 423 0.16 13.95 15.50
C PRO A 423 -0.34 14.42 14.11
N LEU A 424 -1.49 13.93 13.68
CA LEU A 424 -2.08 14.19 12.36
C LEU A 424 -2.97 15.41 12.30
N PHE A 425 -3.57 15.77 13.45
CA PHE A 425 -4.52 16.86 13.57
C PHE A 425 -4.15 17.72 14.79
N GLU A 426 -4.44 19.03 14.76
CA GLU A 426 -4.19 19.97 15.87
C GLU A 426 -5.21 19.85 17.03
#